data_11bae5573765899ba619b4824046df02
#
_entry.id   11bae5573765899ba619b4824046df02
#
_cell.length_a   1.000
_cell.length_b   1.000
_cell.length_c   1.000
_cell.angle_alpha   90.00
_cell.angle_beta   90.00
_cell.angle_gamma   90.00
#
_symmetry.space_group_name_H-M   'P 1'
#
loop_
_entity.id
_entity.type
_entity.pdbx_description
1 polymer ?
#
loop_
_entity_poly.entity_id
_entity_poly.type
_entity_poly.pdbx_seq_one_letter_code
_entity_poly.pdbx_strand_id
1 'polypeptide(L)'
;MLQSAALLVLAAASNVVSARWCRDLTIPVSLTSRNAVFDIEPLKTEIDVTNFYLELGRQGGNLADKLVKGYKTVSGIYTLAATYCVPDKGPGDVLQIMTHGVGFDRSYWDPPIDDYKYSYVARAVDDHGYSTLTWDRLGVGKSSHGETINEIQIFLEIAALAELTRKFVNCTVFEHSYKRVVHLGHSFGSAMTYGLVNQYPDISNGIVLTGFSQIPAYMGLFALGGNFVPVSSVPSLASQYAEGYVAAGSKSAVHTNFFGPDDFDPAVLDWLYEHGQANTPGEILTVGATGGVANVFHGPSLVITGERDVPFCGGDCYATSAIQNKTSNLIAASEEFFPNASPFNATVIPKAGHGLNLGYSADLAFDTILEFLEAHV
;
A
#
# COMPACT_ATOMS: atom_id res chain seq x y z
N MET A 1 13.02 -28.04 68.16
CA MET A 1 12.92 -26.83 67.27
C MET A 1 13.16 -27.33 65.88
N LEU A 2 12.10 -27.62 65.13
CA LEU A 2 12.20 -27.97 63.69
C LEU A 2 11.89 -26.70 62.88
N GLN A 3 12.88 -26.24 62.12
CA GLN A 3 12.68 -25.16 61.14
C GLN A 3 12.20 -25.78 59.83
N SER A 4 10.96 -25.43 59.43
CA SER A 4 10.41 -25.77 58.12
C SER A 4 10.93 -24.74 57.10
N ALA A 5 11.73 -25.17 56.14
CA ALA A 5 12.10 -24.39 54.98
C ALA A 5 10.99 -24.48 53.92
N ALA A 6 10.34 -23.36 53.63
CA ALA A 6 9.39 -23.26 52.53
C ALA A 6 10.18 -23.04 51.21
N LEU A 7 10.09 -24.00 50.28
CA LEU A 7 10.56 -23.85 48.91
C LEU A 7 9.57 -22.98 48.14
N LEU A 8 9.97 -21.76 47.76
CA LEU A 8 9.28 -20.96 46.73
C LEU A 8 9.63 -21.55 45.35
N VAL A 9 8.67 -22.17 44.69
CA VAL A 9 8.77 -22.52 43.29
C VAL A 9 8.36 -21.27 42.47
N LEU A 10 9.33 -20.55 41.94
CA LEU A 10 9.06 -19.55 40.88
C LEU A 10 8.67 -20.31 39.62
N ALA A 11 7.39 -20.26 39.26
CA ALA A 11 6.94 -20.62 37.92
C ALA A 11 7.43 -19.53 36.95
N ALA A 12 8.47 -19.83 36.20
CA ALA A 12 8.82 -19.04 35.04
C ALA A 12 7.70 -19.23 34.01
N ALA A 13 6.88 -18.21 33.83
CA ALA A 13 6.01 -18.12 32.65
C ALA A 13 6.92 -17.97 31.44
N SER A 14 7.18 -19.05 30.72
CA SER A 14 7.75 -18.99 29.38
C SER A 14 6.71 -18.30 28.52
N ASN A 15 6.97 -17.07 28.11
CA ASN A 15 6.27 -16.45 27.00
C ASN A 15 6.52 -17.35 25.80
N VAL A 16 5.54 -18.15 25.43
CA VAL A 16 5.52 -18.84 24.16
C VAL A 16 5.38 -17.72 23.13
N VAL A 17 6.47 -17.34 22.49
CA VAL A 17 6.42 -16.51 21.29
C VAL A 17 5.56 -17.31 20.32
N SER A 18 4.36 -16.85 20.04
CA SER A 18 3.50 -17.45 19.02
C SER A 18 4.20 -17.22 17.69
N ALA A 19 4.77 -18.27 17.11
CA ALA A 19 5.38 -18.20 15.79
C ALA A 19 4.24 -18.28 14.76
N ARG A 20 4.26 -17.38 13.76
CA ARG A 20 3.35 -17.45 12.63
C ARG A 20 3.87 -18.45 11.59
N TRP A 21 2.97 -19.10 10.89
CA TRP A 21 3.29 -19.89 9.72
C TRP A 21 3.03 -19.08 8.46
N CYS A 22 4.06 -18.89 7.63
CA CYS A 22 3.98 -18.16 6.38
C CYS A 22 4.33 -19.05 5.18
N ARG A 23 3.65 -18.84 4.06
CA ARG A 23 3.88 -19.54 2.81
C ARG A 23 3.85 -18.59 1.62
N ASP A 24 4.91 -18.64 0.81
CA ASP A 24 4.93 -17.98 -0.49
C ASP A 24 4.05 -18.72 -1.50
N LEU A 25 3.31 -17.97 -2.28
CA LEU A 25 2.33 -18.44 -3.25
C LEU A 25 2.62 -17.83 -4.63
N THR A 26 2.32 -18.63 -5.65
CA THR A 26 2.29 -18.19 -7.03
C THR A 26 0.89 -18.48 -7.57
N ILE A 27 0.09 -17.43 -7.81
CA ILE A 27 -1.35 -17.52 -8.03
C ILE A 27 -1.66 -17.11 -9.46
N PRO A 28 -2.06 -18.03 -10.35
CA PRO A 28 -2.51 -17.68 -11.69
C PRO A 28 -3.89 -17.02 -11.63
N VAL A 29 -4.05 -15.92 -12.38
CA VAL A 29 -5.30 -15.17 -12.50
C VAL A 29 -5.59 -14.85 -13.96
N SER A 30 -6.86 -14.95 -14.36
CA SER A 30 -7.34 -14.49 -15.67
C SER A 30 -7.99 -13.14 -15.47
N LEU A 31 -7.45 -12.12 -16.09
CA LEU A 31 -7.86 -10.73 -15.89
C LEU A 31 -8.43 -10.13 -17.15
N THR A 32 -9.39 -9.24 -16.97
CA THR A 32 -9.89 -8.35 -18.01
C THR A 32 -10.19 -7.00 -17.38
N SER A 33 -9.71 -5.94 -18.02
CA SER A 33 -9.95 -4.56 -17.60
C SER A 33 -10.16 -3.64 -18.80
N ARG A 34 -10.67 -2.45 -18.55
CA ARG A 34 -10.78 -1.38 -19.55
C ARG A 34 -9.74 -0.31 -19.26
N ASN A 35 -8.57 -0.44 -19.88
CA ASN A 35 -7.44 0.45 -19.68
C ASN A 35 -7.54 1.71 -20.54
N ALA A 36 -6.97 2.81 -20.04
CA ALA A 36 -6.74 4.01 -20.81
C ALA A 36 -5.68 3.75 -21.89
N VAL A 37 -5.83 4.41 -23.03
CA VAL A 37 -4.84 4.39 -24.11
C VAL A 37 -4.13 5.74 -24.13
N PHE A 38 -2.83 5.73 -23.86
CA PHE A 38 -1.95 6.88 -23.92
C PHE A 38 -1.06 6.76 -25.16
N ASP A 39 -0.98 7.84 -25.93
CA ASP A 39 -0.15 7.96 -27.13
C ASP A 39 1.18 8.63 -26.76
N ILE A 40 2.03 7.88 -26.05
CA ILE A 40 3.38 8.28 -25.69
C ILE A 40 4.35 7.12 -25.94
N GLU A 41 5.59 7.47 -26.28
CA GLU A 41 6.67 6.48 -26.39
C GLU A 41 7.13 6.00 -25.00
N PRO A 42 7.65 4.79 -24.88
CA PRO A 42 8.28 4.32 -23.65
C PRO A 42 9.41 5.25 -23.18
N LEU A 43 9.46 5.51 -21.88
CA LEU A 43 10.48 6.38 -21.28
C LEU A 43 11.81 5.63 -21.19
N LYS A 44 12.76 5.94 -22.07
CA LYS A 44 14.01 5.17 -22.23
C LYS A 44 15.23 5.83 -21.60
N THR A 45 15.26 7.16 -21.63
CA THR A 45 16.40 7.96 -21.17
C THR A 45 16.04 8.74 -19.91
N GLU A 46 17.06 9.18 -19.17
CA GLU A 46 16.87 10.07 -18.02
C GLU A 46 16.17 11.38 -18.44
N ILE A 47 16.40 11.85 -19.65
CA ILE A 47 15.73 13.05 -20.19
C ILE A 47 14.24 12.77 -20.38
N ASP A 48 13.86 11.63 -20.97
CA ASP A 48 12.46 11.27 -21.18
C ASP A 48 11.72 11.18 -19.84
N VAL A 49 12.30 10.48 -18.87
CA VAL A 49 11.74 10.32 -17.53
C VAL A 49 11.63 11.68 -16.83
N THR A 50 12.69 12.49 -16.84
CA THR A 50 12.69 13.80 -16.20
C THR A 50 11.62 14.71 -16.81
N ASN A 51 11.52 14.77 -18.14
CA ASN A 51 10.52 15.58 -18.84
C ASN A 51 9.10 15.12 -18.52
N PHE A 52 8.85 13.80 -18.47
CA PHE A 52 7.56 13.25 -18.09
C PHE A 52 7.14 13.69 -16.67
N TYR A 53 8.03 13.58 -15.68
CA TYR A 53 7.72 13.96 -14.30
C TYR A 53 7.63 15.48 -14.10
N LEU A 54 8.37 16.30 -14.86
CA LEU A 54 8.20 17.75 -14.88
C LEU A 54 6.81 18.16 -15.40
N GLU A 55 6.34 17.52 -16.48
CA GLU A 55 4.98 17.79 -16.98
C GLU A 55 3.89 17.24 -16.05
N LEU A 56 4.12 16.09 -15.41
CA LEU A 56 3.19 15.50 -14.43
C LEU A 56 3.06 16.40 -13.20
N GLY A 57 4.16 16.89 -12.65
CA GLY A 57 4.18 17.75 -11.45
C GLY A 57 3.87 19.23 -11.73
N ARG A 58 3.58 19.62 -12.98
CA ARG A 58 3.32 21.00 -13.34
C ARG A 58 2.06 21.53 -12.69
N GLN A 59 2.17 22.66 -11.97
CA GLN A 59 1.04 23.33 -11.34
C GLN A 59 -0.09 23.62 -12.35
N GLY A 60 -1.31 23.24 -12.01
CA GLY A 60 -2.49 23.39 -12.88
C GLY A 60 -2.43 22.52 -14.14
N GLY A 61 -1.45 21.62 -14.24
CA GLY A 61 -1.34 20.61 -15.29
C GLY A 61 -2.28 19.43 -15.02
N ASN A 62 -2.75 18.82 -16.10
CA ASN A 62 -3.38 17.50 -16.06
C ASN A 62 -2.80 16.70 -17.24
N LEU A 63 -1.67 16.04 -17.00
CA LEU A 63 -0.95 15.32 -18.04
C LEU A 63 -1.77 14.12 -18.54
N ALA A 64 -2.38 13.37 -17.62
CA ALA A 64 -3.17 12.19 -17.97
C ALA A 64 -4.32 12.53 -18.92
N ASP A 65 -5.10 13.57 -18.63
CA ASP A 65 -6.22 14.00 -19.49
C ASP A 65 -5.76 14.49 -20.86
N LYS A 66 -4.56 15.07 -20.94
CA LYS A 66 -3.99 15.51 -22.23
C LYS A 66 -3.53 14.36 -23.10
N LEU A 67 -3.00 13.31 -22.47
CA LEU A 67 -2.40 12.17 -23.16
C LEU A 67 -3.41 11.07 -23.49
N VAL A 68 -4.51 10.95 -22.77
CA VAL A 68 -5.52 9.89 -23.01
C VAL A 68 -6.18 10.07 -24.38
N LYS A 69 -6.20 9.00 -25.18
CA LYS A 69 -6.82 8.96 -26.53
C LYS A 69 -8.09 8.12 -26.56
N GLY A 70 -8.41 7.45 -25.47
CA GLY A 70 -9.57 6.56 -25.34
C GLY A 70 -9.30 5.41 -24.40
N TYR A 71 -10.08 4.34 -24.53
CA TYR A 71 -9.97 3.16 -23.69
C TYR A 71 -10.03 1.90 -24.52
N LYS A 72 -9.25 0.89 -24.15
CA LYS A 72 -9.28 -0.45 -24.78
C LYS A 72 -9.43 -1.53 -23.72
N THR A 73 -9.96 -2.69 -24.14
CA THR A 73 -9.96 -3.89 -23.31
C THR A 73 -8.56 -4.52 -23.33
N VAL A 74 -8.05 -4.79 -22.12
CA VAL A 74 -6.84 -5.57 -21.90
C VAL A 74 -7.26 -6.86 -21.20
N SER A 75 -6.85 -8.01 -21.75
CA SER A 75 -7.16 -9.32 -21.18
C SER A 75 -5.95 -10.25 -21.28
N GLY A 76 -5.72 -11.05 -20.26
CA GLY A 76 -4.60 -11.98 -20.23
C GLY A 76 -4.64 -12.92 -19.02
N ILE A 77 -3.69 -13.85 -19.03
CA ILE A 77 -3.39 -14.72 -17.89
C ILE A 77 -2.12 -14.16 -17.25
N TYR A 78 -2.21 -13.84 -15.96
CA TYR A 78 -1.12 -13.27 -15.17
C TYR A 78 -0.85 -14.15 -13.96
N THR A 79 0.32 -13.96 -13.37
CA THR A 79 0.70 -14.65 -12.14
C THR A 79 0.93 -13.59 -11.07
N LEU A 80 0.32 -13.78 -9.90
CA LEU A 80 0.52 -12.95 -8.73
C LEU A 80 1.40 -13.69 -7.71
N ALA A 81 2.46 -13.06 -7.25
CA ALA A 81 3.27 -13.54 -6.14
C ALA A 81 2.69 -12.98 -4.84
N ALA A 82 2.51 -13.82 -3.84
CA ALA A 82 1.94 -13.45 -2.57
C ALA A 82 2.60 -14.21 -1.41
N THR A 83 2.49 -13.68 -0.20
CA THR A 83 2.85 -14.39 1.04
C THR A 83 1.61 -14.44 1.93
N TYR A 84 1.22 -15.64 2.30
CA TYR A 84 0.09 -15.91 3.18
C TYR A 84 0.61 -16.33 4.55
N CYS A 85 0.21 -15.61 5.61
CA CYS A 85 0.62 -15.90 6.98
C CYS A 85 -0.59 -16.12 7.87
N VAL A 86 -0.49 -17.10 8.78
CA VAL A 86 -1.52 -17.43 9.77
C VAL A 86 -0.88 -17.69 11.13
N PRO A 87 -1.63 -17.50 12.23
CA PRO A 87 -1.18 -17.91 13.55
C PRO A 87 -0.87 -19.42 13.62
N ASP A 88 0.04 -19.82 14.49
CA ASP A 88 0.38 -21.25 14.72
C ASP A 88 -0.82 -22.12 15.09
N LYS A 89 -1.84 -21.51 15.70
CA LYS A 89 -3.10 -22.19 16.08
C LYS A 89 -4.03 -22.44 14.88
N GLY A 90 -3.63 -22.01 13.69
CA GLY A 90 -4.41 -22.07 12.46
C GLY A 90 -5.03 -20.72 12.06
N PRO A 91 -5.66 -20.67 10.88
CA PRO A 91 -6.23 -19.45 10.35
C PRO A 91 -7.26 -18.80 11.27
N GLY A 92 -7.21 -17.49 11.44
CA GLY A 92 -8.25 -16.71 12.10
C GLY A 92 -9.54 -16.60 11.28
N ASP A 93 -10.57 -15.97 11.86
CA ASP A 93 -11.85 -15.73 11.18
C ASP A 93 -11.78 -14.63 10.11
N VAL A 94 -10.81 -13.74 10.22
CA VAL A 94 -10.62 -12.56 9.35
C VAL A 94 -9.33 -12.69 8.55
N LEU A 95 -9.42 -12.48 7.24
CA LEU A 95 -8.28 -12.33 6.34
C LEU A 95 -8.05 -10.86 6.03
N GLN A 96 -6.84 -10.39 6.28
CA GLN A 96 -6.38 -9.07 5.83
C GLN A 96 -5.61 -9.21 4.50
N ILE A 97 -6.11 -8.61 3.41
CA ILE A 97 -5.42 -8.55 2.12
C ILE A 97 -4.75 -7.18 2.01
N MET A 98 -3.43 -7.18 1.89
CA MET A 98 -2.62 -5.97 2.00
C MET A 98 -1.89 -5.65 0.70
N THR A 99 -2.14 -4.45 0.16
CA THR A 99 -1.62 -3.97 -1.12
C THR A 99 -0.64 -2.82 -0.89
N HIS A 100 0.59 -2.97 -1.38
CA HIS A 100 1.66 -1.97 -1.24
C HIS A 100 1.52 -0.79 -2.22
N GLY A 101 2.30 0.28 -1.97
CA GLY A 101 2.39 1.48 -2.81
C GLY A 101 3.43 1.40 -3.93
N VAL A 102 3.66 2.53 -4.60
CA VAL A 102 4.74 2.70 -5.59
C VAL A 102 6.10 2.65 -4.90
N GLY A 103 7.07 2.02 -5.53
CA GLY A 103 8.43 1.89 -5.00
C GLY A 103 8.64 0.75 -4.00
N PHE A 104 7.59 -0.04 -3.74
CA PHE A 104 7.60 -1.18 -2.81
C PHE A 104 7.17 -2.47 -3.50
N ASP A 105 7.40 -3.60 -2.82
CA ASP A 105 6.73 -4.88 -3.02
C ASP A 105 5.99 -5.30 -1.73
N ARG A 106 5.56 -6.56 -1.66
CA ARG A 106 4.84 -7.08 -0.49
C ARG A 106 5.61 -7.01 0.83
N SER A 107 6.95 -6.88 0.78
CA SER A 107 7.78 -6.75 1.98
C SER A 107 7.58 -5.42 2.72
N TYR A 108 6.91 -4.43 2.12
CA TYR A 108 6.48 -3.21 2.82
C TYR A 108 5.66 -3.52 4.08
N TRP A 109 4.86 -4.58 4.04
CA TRP A 109 4.00 -4.99 5.14
C TRP A 109 4.70 -5.93 6.14
N ASP A 110 5.81 -6.56 5.72
CA ASP A 110 6.56 -7.54 6.52
C ASP A 110 8.08 -7.40 6.29
N PRO A 111 8.67 -6.23 6.54
CA PRO A 111 10.10 -6.04 6.33
C PRO A 111 10.91 -6.81 7.37
N PRO A 112 11.89 -7.63 6.96
CA PRO A 112 12.70 -8.45 7.87
C PRO A 112 13.84 -7.65 8.50
N ILE A 113 13.54 -6.43 8.97
CA ILE A 113 14.50 -5.50 9.57
C ILE A 113 14.34 -5.53 11.07
N ASP A 114 15.47 -5.52 11.80
CA ASP A 114 15.49 -5.43 13.26
C ASP A 114 14.54 -6.46 13.92
N ASP A 115 14.69 -7.73 13.50
CA ASP A 115 13.85 -8.84 13.95
C ASP A 115 12.33 -8.60 13.76
N TYR A 116 11.95 -8.11 12.57
CA TYR A 116 10.56 -7.79 12.19
C TYR A 116 9.89 -6.67 13.00
N LYS A 117 10.65 -5.80 13.66
CA LYS A 117 10.13 -4.66 14.43
C LYS A 117 9.16 -3.77 13.64
N TYR A 118 9.40 -3.61 12.34
CA TYR A 118 8.60 -2.78 11.44
C TYR A 118 7.53 -3.59 10.68
N SER A 119 7.26 -4.82 11.11
CA SER A 119 6.30 -5.71 10.45
C SER A 119 4.89 -5.52 11.00
N TYR A 120 4.01 -4.99 10.16
CA TYR A 120 2.58 -5.02 10.44
C TYR A 120 2.03 -6.46 10.45
N VAL A 121 2.54 -7.35 9.57
CA VAL A 121 2.15 -8.77 9.53
C VAL A 121 2.44 -9.45 10.86
N ALA A 122 3.61 -9.21 11.46
CA ALA A 122 3.94 -9.77 12.76
C ALA A 122 2.91 -9.35 13.82
N ARG A 123 2.61 -8.05 13.92
CA ARG A 123 1.61 -7.54 14.87
C ARG A 123 0.22 -8.13 14.63
N ALA A 124 -0.25 -8.13 13.39
CA ALA A 124 -1.58 -8.63 13.06
C ALA A 124 -1.74 -10.13 13.31
N VAL A 125 -0.72 -10.93 12.98
CA VAL A 125 -0.79 -12.39 13.09
C VAL A 125 -0.46 -12.87 14.50
N ASP A 126 0.69 -12.43 15.05
CA ASP A 126 1.23 -12.99 16.29
C ASP A 126 0.47 -12.46 17.51
N ASP A 127 0.11 -11.17 17.53
CA ASP A 127 -0.52 -10.52 18.69
C ASP A 127 -2.06 -10.52 18.60
N HIS A 128 -2.63 -10.41 17.37
CA HIS A 128 -4.09 -10.25 17.19
C HIS A 128 -4.78 -11.43 16.52
N GLY A 129 -4.02 -12.45 16.06
CA GLY A 129 -4.60 -13.70 15.54
C GLY A 129 -5.26 -13.58 14.17
N TYR A 130 -5.01 -12.53 13.40
CA TYR A 130 -5.48 -12.38 12.03
C TYR A 130 -4.73 -13.32 11.08
N SER A 131 -5.38 -13.69 9.98
CA SER A 131 -4.67 -14.20 8.81
C SER A 131 -4.34 -13.05 7.88
N THR A 132 -3.19 -13.10 7.21
CA THR A 132 -2.74 -12.03 6.33
C THR A 132 -2.33 -12.55 4.96
N LEU A 133 -2.57 -11.74 3.94
CA LEU A 133 -2.12 -11.96 2.58
C LEU A 133 -1.48 -10.68 2.05
N THR A 134 -0.17 -10.69 1.91
CA THR A 134 0.57 -9.66 1.17
C THR A 134 0.86 -10.13 -0.23
N TRP A 135 0.91 -9.23 -1.20
CA TRP A 135 1.14 -9.62 -2.61
C TRP A 135 1.89 -8.54 -3.37
N ASP A 136 2.67 -8.94 -4.36
CA ASP A 136 3.30 -8.03 -5.30
C ASP A 136 2.26 -7.63 -6.35
N ARG A 137 2.03 -6.31 -6.52
CA ARG A 137 1.13 -5.81 -7.57
C ARG A 137 1.63 -6.25 -8.95
N LEU A 138 0.79 -6.20 -9.97
CA LEU A 138 1.24 -6.42 -11.34
C LEU A 138 2.33 -5.42 -11.71
N GLY A 139 3.29 -5.85 -12.50
CA GLY A 139 4.44 -5.02 -12.87
C GLY A 139 5.54 -4.95 -11.80
N VAL A 140 5.37 -5.59 -10.63
CA VAL A 140 6.29 -5.43 -9.49
C VAL A 140 6.78 -6.79 -8.98
N GLY A 141 8.03 -6.84 -8.53
CA GLY A 141 8.62 -7.96 -7.80
C GLY A 141 8.55 -9.28 -8.57
N LYS A 142 7.91 -10.28 -7.96
CA LYS A 142 7.77 -11.63 -8.55
C LYS A 142 6.43 -11.86 -9.26
N SER A 143 5.53 -10.87 -9.29
CA SER A 143 4.32 -10.91 -10.09
C SER A 143 4.62 -10.72 -11.58
N SER A 144 3.66 -11.04 -12.46
CA SER A 144 3.81 -10.80 -13.89
C SER A 144 4.10 -9.34 -14.19
N HIS A 145 5.13 -9.10 -14.98
CA HIS A 145 5.43 -7.79 -15.56
C HIS A 145 4.68 -7.64 -16.89
N GLY A 146 4.54 -6.41 -17.39
CA GLY A 146 3.82 -6.12 -18.63
C GLY A 146 4.30 -4.85 -19.32
N GLU A 147 3.59 -4.41 -20.35
CA GLU A 147 3.87 -3.17 -21.07
C GLU A 147 3.59 -1.98 -20.14
N THR A 148 4.50 -1.00 -20.15
CA THR A 148 4.63 -0.01 -19.09
C THR A 148 3.66 1.18 -19.17
N ILE A 149 2.94 1.35 -20.28
CA ILE A 149 2.07 2.52 -20.50
C ILE A 149 0.61 2.11 -20.55
N ASN A 150 0.27 1.14 -21.41
CA ASN A 150 -1.11 0.81 -21.75
C ASN A 150 -1.62 -0.51 -21.17
N GLU A 151 -0.74 -1.28 -20.48
CA GLU A 151 -1.12 -2.55 -19.84
C GLU A 151 -1.10 -2.44 -18.32
N ILE A 152 0.06 -2.17 -17.71
CA ILE A 152 0.17 -2.06 -16.25
C ILE A 152 -0.38 -0.69 -15.82
N GLN A 153 -1.65 -0.69 -15.42
CA GLN A 153 -2.41 0.48 -14.99
C GLN A 153 -3.31 0.11 -13.81
N ILE A 154 -3.74 1.09 -13.04
CA ILE A 154 -4.60 0.88 -11.87
C ILE A 154 -5.85 0.03 -12.18
N PHE A 155 -6.42 0.13 -13.37
CA PHE A 155 -7.61 -0.60 -13.78
C PHE A 155 -7.37 -2.12 -13.83
N LEU A 156 -6.24 -2.56 -14.41
CA LEU A 156 -5.86 -3.97 -14.48
C LEU A 156 -5.46 -4.48 -13.09
N GLU A 157 -4.80 -3.65 -12.30
CA GLU A 157 -4.38 -4.01 -10.95
C GLU A 157 -5.57 -4.12 -9.97
N ILE A 158 -6.61 -3.29 -10.10
CA ILE A 158 -7.88 -3.46 -9.36
C ILE A 158 -8.55 -4.78 -9.75
N ALA A 159 -8.56 -5.13 -11.04
CA ALA A 159 -9.08 -6.43 -11.47
C ALA A 159 -8.25 -7.59 -10.88
N ALA A 160 -6.93 -7.44 -10.75
CA ALA A 160 -6.06 -8.42 -10.09
C ALA A 160 -6.38 -8.56 -8.60
N LEU A 161 -6.54 -7.46 -7.87
CA LEU A 161 -6.92 -7.47 -6.46
C LEU A 161 -8.31 -8.12 -6.25
N ALA A 162 -9.27 -7.81 -7.11
CA ALA A 162 -10.61 -8.42 -7.07
C ALA A 162 -10.55 -9.94 -7.29
N GLU A 163 -9.78 -10.40 -8.28
CA GLU A 163 -9.66 -11.84 -8.57
C GLU A 163 -8.87 -12.57 -7.48
N LEU A 164 -7.81 -11.95 -6.94
CA LEU A 164 -7.07 -12.47 -5.79
C LEU A 164 -8.00 -12.66 -4.59
N THR A 165 -8.82 -11.67 -4.27
CA THR A 165 -9.80 -11.74 -3.17
C THR A 165 -10.78 -12.89 -3.38
N ARG A 166 -11.37 -13.00 -4.58
CA ARG A 166 -12.32 -14.08 -4.92
C ARG A 166 -11.72 -15.47 -4.78
N LYS A 167 -10.45 -15.64 -5.13
CA LYS A 167 -9.76 -16.93 -4.99
C LYS A 167 -9.63 -17.38 -3.53
N PHE A 168 -9.44 -16.44 -2.60
CA PHE A 168 -9.40 -16.75 -1.17
C PHE A 168 -10.80 -16.95 -0.57
N VAL A 169 -11.75 -16.09 -0.92
CA VAL A 169 -13.15 -16.21 -0.46
C VAL A 169 -13.79 -17.52 -0.94
N ASN A 170 -13.55 -17.92 -2.19
CA ASN A 170 -14.11 -19.13 -2.78
C ASN A 170 -13.30 -20.41 -2.47
N CYS A 171 -12.37 -20.36 -1.54
CA CYS A 171 -11.54 -21.50 -1.11
C CYS A 171 -10.76 -22.19 -2.25
N THR A 172 -10.42 -21.47 -3.32
CA THR A 172 -9.72 -22.08 -4.47
C THR A 172 -8.21 -22.17 -4.29
N VAL A 173 -7.66 -21.49 -3.28
CA VAL A 173 -6.23 -21.53 -2.92
C VAL A 173 -5.99 -22.43 -1.71
N PHE A 174 -6.86 -22.35 -0.70
CA PHE A 174 -6.84 -23.15 0.52
C PHE A 174 -8.25 -23.63 0.86
N GLU A 175 -8.37 -24.76 1.56
CA GLU A 175 -9.65 -25.32 2.01
C GLU A 175 -10.25 -24.58 3.21
N HIS A 176 -9.74 -23.40 3.56
CA HIS A 176 -10.23 -22.57 4.64
C HIS A 176 -11.14 -21.46 4.13
N SER A 177 -12.32 -21.31 4.74
CA SER A 177 -13.29 -20.25 4.44
C SER A 177 -13.21 -19.16 5.49
N TYR A 178 -12.88 -17.95 5.06
CA TYR A 178 -12.89 -16.78 5.91
C TYR A 178 -14.30 -16.24 6.09
N LYS A 179 -14.68 -15.88 7.32
CA LYS A 179 -15.96 -15.23 7.59
C LYS A 179 -15.97 -13.78 7.12
N ARG A 180 -14.82 -13.14 7.19
CA ARG A 180 -14.63 -11.72 6.83
C ARG A 180 -13.31 -11.53 6.12
N VAL A 181 -13.33 -10.62 5.15
CA VAL A 181 -12.13 -10.16 4.44
C VAL A 181 -12.06 -8.65 4.55
N VAL A 182 -10.92 -8.12 4.92
CA VAL A 182 -10.64 -6.69 4.94
C VAL A 182 -9.49 -6.35 4.01
N HIS A 183 -9.51 -5.17 3.42
CA HIS A 183 -8.46 -4.72 2.52
C HIS A 183 -7.71 -3.55 3.13
N LEU A 184 -6.39 -3.68 3.20
CA LEU A 184 -5.50 -2.62 3.60
C LEU A 184 -4.69 -2.19 2.38
N GLY A 185 -4.73 -0.92 2.05
CA GLY A 185 -3.88 -0.35 1.01
C GLY A 185 -2.86 0.61 1.58
N HIS A 186 -1.73 0.75 0.89
CA HIS A 186 -0.78 1.83 1.13
C HIS A 186 -0.60 2.65 -0.15
N SER A 187 -0.79 3.97 -0.07
CA SER A 187 -0.52 4.89 -1.19
C SER A 187 -1.29 4.49 -2.46
N PHE A 188 -0.62 4.10 -3.52
CA PHE A 188 -1.24 3.52 -4.72
C PHE A 188 -2.13 2.33 -4.41
N GLY A 189 -1.73 1.46 -3.47
CA GLY A 189 -2.55 0.35 -2.97
C GLY A 189 -3.82 0.84 -2.27
N SER A 190 -3.81 2.01 -1.63
CA SER A 190 -5.02 2.66 -1.10
C SER A 190 -5.96 3.13 -2.20
N ALA A 191 -5.42 3.73 -3.28
CA ALA A 191 -6.20 4.10 -4.44
C ALA A 191 -6.83 2.87 -5.12
N MET A 192 -6.10 1.75 -5.21
CA MET A 192 -6.63 0.47 -5.68
C MET A 192 -7.75 -0.04 -4.78
N THR A 193 -7.56 -0.03 -3.46
CA THR A 193 -8.57 -0.46 -2.48
C THR A 193 -9.84 0.40 -2.56
N TYR A 194 -9.67 1.73 -2.67
CA TYR A 194 -10.79 2.65 -2.90
C TYR A 194 -11.57 2.33 -4.17
N GLY A 195 -10.85 2.11 -5.29
CA GLY A 195 -11.45 1.71 -6.57
C GLY A 195 -12.10 0.34 -6.52
N LEU A 196 -11.50 -0.63 -5.81
CA LEU A 196 -12.03 -1.98 -5.62
C LEU A 196 -13.42 -1.96 -4.99
N VAL A 197 -13.55 -1.30 -3.82
CA VAL A 197 -14.82 -1.29 -3.08
C VAL A 197 -15.87 -0.37 -3.74
N ASN A 198 -15.44 0.56 -4.59
CA ASN A 198 -16.36 1.33 -5.41
C ASN A 198 -16.95 0.52 -6.57
N GLN A 199 -16.17 -0.43 -7.14
CA GLN A 199 -16.64 -1.34 -8.19
C GLN A 199 -17.39 -2.57 -7.63
N TYR A 200 -16.98 -3.04 -6.45
CA TYR A 200 -17.48 -4.27 -5.81
C TYR A 200 -17.74 -3.99 -4.32
N PRO A 201 -18.83 -3.29 -3.94
CA PRO A 201 -19.03 -2.82 -2.57
C PRO A 201 -19.14 -3.95 -1.53
N ASP A 202 -19.49 -5.15 -1.95
CA ASP A 202 -19.65 -6.31 -1.06
C ASP A 202 -18.38 -7.18 -0.97
N ILE A 203 -17.27 -6.78 -1.62
CA ILE A 203 -16.04 -7.59 -1.68
C ILE A 203 -15.21 -7.52 -0.38
N SER A 204 -15.49 -6.53 0.46
CA SER A 204 -14.75 -6.25 1.69
C SER A 204 -15.69 -6.02 2.86
N ASN A 205 -15.28 -6.43 4.05
CA ASN A 205 -15.99 -6.17 5.31
C ASN A 205 -15.49 -4.91 6.02
N GLY A 206 -14.39 -4.33 5.57
CA GLY A 206 -13.79 -3.11 6.08
C GLY A 206 -12.57 -2.72 5.25
N ILE A 207 -12.24 -1.43 5.23
CA ILE A 207 -11.06 -0.94 4.52
C ILE A 207 -10.19 -0.05 5.40
N VAL A 208 -8.88 -0.15 5.18
CA VAL A 208 -7.88 0.74 5.77
C VAL A 208 -7.03 1.31 4.63
N LEU A 209 -7.01 2.64 4.52
CA LEU A 209 -6.29 3.37 3.48
C LEU A 209 -5.15 4.14 4.13
N THR A 210 -3.94 3.55 4.11
CA THR A 210 -2.74 4.17 4.68
C THR A 210 -2.03 5.02 3.65
N GLY A 211 -1.43 6.14 4.07
CA GLY A 211 -0.77 7.05 3.14
C GLY A 211 -1.72 7.49 2.02
N PHE A 212 -2.89 8.03 2.39
CA PHE A 212 -3.94 8.34 1.45
C PHE A 212 -4.77 9.57 1.86
N SER A 213 -5.26 10.27 0.86
CA SER A 213 -6.24 11.34 0.97
C SER A 213 -6.95 11.54 -0.38
N GLN A 214 -8.14 12.10 -0.37
CA GLN A 214 -8.84 12.56 -1.58
C GLN A 214 -8.42 13.98 -1.99
N ILE A 215 -7.40 14.55 -1.36
CA ILE A 215 -6.88 15.89 -1.67
C ILE A 215 -5.67 15.78 -2.59
N PRO A 216 -5.80 16.03 -3.91
CA PRO A 216 -4.73 15.79 -4.88
C PRO A 216 -3.68 16.93 -4.94
N ALA A 217 -3.82 17.96 -4.11
CA ALA A 217 -3.07 19.22 -4.24
C ALA A 217 -1.53 19.03 -4.18
N TYR A 218 -1.06 17.97 -3.54
CA TYR A 218 0.37 17.78 -3.27
C TYR A 218 1.02 16.62 -4.05
N MET A 219 0.26 15.90 -4.87
CA MET A 219 0.78 14.76 -5.65
C MET A 219 1.97 15.14 -6.57
N GLY A 220 2.03 16.39 -7.01
CA GLY A 220 3.19 16.90 -7.77
C GLY A 220 4.49 16.87 -6.98
N LEU A 221 4.45 16.99 -5.65
CA LEU A 221 5.65 16.90 -4.80
C LEU A 221 6.24 15.49 -4.79
N PHE A 222 5.40 14.46 -4.77
CA PHE A 222 5.84 13.07 -4.90
C PHE A 222 6.53 12.85 -6.26
N ALA A 223 5.90 13.31 -7.33
CA ALA A 223 6.41 13.18 -8.69
C ALA A 223 7.81 13.79 -8.84
N LEU A 224 8.01 15.00 -8.31
CA LEU A 224 9.28 15.71 -8.38
C LEU A 224 10.28 15.25 -7.33
N GLY A 225 9.82 14.97 -6.11
CA GLY A 225 10.64 14.49 -4.98
C GLY A 225 11.24 13.10 -5.22
N GLY A 226 10.55 12.26 -5.99
CA GLY A 226 11.02 10.91 -6.31
C GLY A 226 12.25 10.86 -7.21
N ASN A 227 12.60 11.97 -7.86
CA ASN A 227 13.76 12.04 -8.77
C ASN A 227 13.88 10.74 -9.60
N PHE A 228 12.77 10.36 -10.24
CA PHE A 228 12.68 9.10 -10.95
C PHE A 228 13.64 9.05 -12.13
N VAL A 229 14.19 7.87 -12.37
CA VAL A 229 15.11 7.56 -13.46
C VAL A 229 14.67 6.28 -14.19
N PRO A 230 15.11 6.01 -15.43
CA PRO A 230 14.92 4.72 -16.06
C PRO A 230 15.48 3.62 -15.15
N VAL A 231 14.76 2.50 -15.05
CA VAL A 231 15.18 1.36 -14.22
C VAL A 231 16.59 0.87 -14.55
N SER A 232 17.04 1.03 -15.81
CA SER A 232 18.40 0.70 -16.25
C SER A 232 19.50 1.52 -15.56
N SER A 233 19.17 2.68 -14.99
CA SER A 233 20.09 3.51 -14.21
C SER A 233 20.18 3.07 -12.73
N VAL A 234 19.38 2.09 -12.29
CA VAL A 234 19.38 1.55 -10.91
C VAL A 234 19.96 0.13 -10.92
N PRO A 235 21.23 -0.07 -10.49
CA PRO A 235 21.92 -1.35 -10.65
C PRO A 235 21.20 -2.57 -10.06
N SER A 236 20.51 -2.41 -8.91
CA SER A 236 19.77 -3.49 -8.27
C SER A 236 18.54 -3.94 -9.07
N LEU A 237 17.97 -3.08 -9.93
CA LEU A 237 16.74 -3.31 -10.68
C LEU A 237 16.96 -3.55 -12.17
N ALA A 238 18.08 -3.08 -12.73
CA ALA A 238 18.34 -3.06 -14.17
C ALA A 238 18.21 -4.44 -14.86
N SER A 239 18.51 -5.54 -14.14
CA SER A 239 18.38 -6.90 -14.68
C SER A 239 17.01 -7.54 -14.42
N GLN A 240 16.17 -6.91 -13.60
CA GLN A 240 14.88 -7.48 -13.17
C GLN A 240 13.70 -6.93 -13.98
N TYR A 241 13.86 -5.74 -14.56
CA TYR A 241 12.79 -5.00 -15.23
C TYR A 241 13.15 -4.66 -16.67
N ALA A 242 12.15 -4.65 -17.52
CA ALA A 242 12.30 -4.23 -18.92
C ALA A 242 12.45 -2.72 -19.07
N GLU A 243 12.86 -2.27 -20.27
CA GLU A 243 12.87 -0.85 -20.64
C GLU A 243 11.46 -0.22 -20.49
N GLY A 244 11.42 1.04 -20.04
CA GLY A 244 10.17 1.79 -19.83
C GLY A 244 9.68 1.77 -18.38
N TYR A 245 10.21 0.88 -17.53
CA TYR A 245 10.03 0.98 -16.09
C TYR A 245 10.90 2.09 -15.50
N VAL A 246 10.43 2.69 -14.42
CA VAL A 246 11.13 3.78 -13.71
C VAL A 246 11.23 3.47 -12.22
N ALA A 247 12.23 4.03 -11.56
CA ALA A 247 12.44 3.86 -10.12
C ALA A 247 13.03 5.13 -9.49
N ALA A 248 12.99 5.25 -8.17
CA ALA A 248 13.63 6.33 -7.45
C ALA A 248 15.14 6.36 -7.71
N GLY A 249 15.66 7.51 -8.14
CA GLY A 249 17.03 7.65 -8.60
C GLY A 249 18.09 7.73 -7.50
N SER A 250 17.68 7.86 -6.23
CA SER A 250 18.61 8.01 -5.12
C SER A 250 17.98 7.73 -3.76
N LYS A 251 18.82 7.45 -2.77
CA LYS A 251 18.39 7.30 -1.38
C LYS A 251 17.70 8.57 -0.84
N SER A 252 18.18 9.76 -1.24
CA SER A 252 17.55 11.03 -0.84
C SER A 252 16.16 11.21 -1.44
N ALA A 253 15.89 10.69 -2.62
CA ALA A 253 14.55 10.68 -3.22
C ALA A 253 13.59 9.78 -2.43
N VAL A 254 14.04 8.60 -2.03
CA VAL A 254 13.29 7.69 -1.14
C VAL A 254 13.00 8.37 0.19
N HIS A 255 14.01 9.00 0.81
CA HIS A 255 13.85 9.74 2.05
C HIS A 255 12.80 10.85 1.92
N THR A 256 12.91 11.69 0.88
CA THR A 256 11.98 12.80 0.64
C THR A 256 10.54 12.34 0.52
N ASN A 257 10.30 11.22 -0.16
CA ASN A 257 8.94 10.78 -0.46
C ASN A 257 8.29 9.98 0.68
N PHE A 258 9.08 9.26 1.50
CA PHE A 258 8.50 8.27 2.41
C PHE A 258 8.72 8.53 3.89
N PHE A 259 9.73 9.30 4.29
CA PHE A 259 10.08 9.45 5.70
C PHE A 259 9.77 10.85 6.25
N GLY A 260 9.26 10.91 7.48
CA GLY A 260 9.21 12.14 8.25
C GLY A 260 10.61 12.52 8.76
N PRO A 261 10.94 13.82 8.86
CA PRO A 261 12.18 14.24 9.50
C PRO A 261 12.28 13.67 10.92
N ASP A 262 13.41 13.06 11.25
CA ASP A 262 13.72 12.52 12.58
C ASP A 262 12.82 11.35 13.06
N ASP A 263 11.95 10.79 12.21
CA ASP A 263 11.05 9.66 12.54
C ASP A 263 11.46 8.36 11.80
N PHE A 264 12.74 8.05 11.68
CA PHE A 264 13.19 6.81 11.07
C PHE A 264 14.60 6.43 11.52
N ASP A 265 14.89 5.12 11.42
CA ASP A 265 16.24 4.59 11.55
C ASP A 265 16.95 4.68 10.17
N PRO A 266 18.16 5.25 10.08
CA PRO A 266 18.93 5.25 8.84
C PRO A 266 19.11 3.87 8.20
N ALA A 267 19.17 2.80 9.00
CA ALA A 267 19.26 1.44 8.48
C ALA A 267 17.97 1.01 7.73
N VAL A 268 16.81 1.51 8.15
CA VAL A 268 15.54 1.26 7.45
C VAL A 268 15.50 1.99 6.11
N LEU A 269 16.00 3.23 6.06
CA LEU A 269 16.13 3.97 4.80
C LEU A 269 17.12 3.27 3.85
N ASP A 270 18.24 2.75 4.37
CA ASP A 270 19.22 2.00 3.60
C ASP A 270 18.59 0.74 3.01
N TRP A 271 17.91 -0.04 3.84
CA TRP A 271 17.21 -1.24 3.41
C TRP A 271 16.15 -0.93 2.34
N LEU A 272 15.34 0.09 2.56
CA LEU A 272 14.30 0.46 1.61
C LEU A 272 14.86 0.88 0.24
N TYR A 273 15.96 1.62 0.23
CA TYR A 273 16.63 1.99 -1.02
C TYR A 273 17.21 0.78 -1.76
N GLU A 274 17.78 -0.18 -1.03
CA GLU A 274 18.36 -1.40 -1.59
C GLU A 274 17.30 -2.39 -2.11
N HIS A 275 16.12 -2.42 -1.49
CA HIS A 275 15.00 -3.33 -1.81
C HIS A 275 13.84 -2.63 -2.52
N GLY A 276 13.98 -1.34 -2.81
CA GLY A 276 12.99 -0.57 -3.55
C GLY A 276 12.68 -1.20 -4.90
N GLN A 277 11.47 -0.95 -5.40
CA GLN A 277 10.95 -1.55 -6.63
C GLN A 277 10.67 -0.51 -7.70
N ALA A 278 10.58 -0.97 -8.94
CA ALA A 278 10.18 -0.14 -10.05
C ALA A 278 8.66 0.07 -10.10
N ASN A 279 8.24 1.05 -10.90
CA ASN A 279 6.85 1.30 -11.25
C ASN A 279 6.75 1.67 -12.73
N THR A 280 5.52 1.78 -13.22
CA THR A 280 5.27 2.11 -14.64
C THR A 280 4.70 3.51 -14.80
N PRO A 281 4.98 4.19 -15.92
CA PRO A 281 4.29 5.43 -16.28
C PRO A 281 2.76 5.26 -16.37
N GLY A 282 2.28 4.08 -16.77
CA GLY A 282 0.86 3.73 -16.83
C GLY A 282 0.18 3.77 -15.46
N GLU A 283 0.82 3.26 -14.40
CA GLU A 283 0.35 3.38 -13.02
C GLU A 283 0.23 4.85 -12.62
N ILE A 284 1.27 5.63 -12.85
CA ILE A 284 1.33 7.05 -12.45
C ILE A 284 0.28 7.89 -13.19
N LEU A 285 0.07 7.65 -14.48
CA LEU A 285 -0.95 8.35 -15.27
C LEU A 285 -2.38 7.99 -14.85
N THR A 286 -2.59 6.84 -14.24
CA THR A 286 -3.94 6.34 -13.92
C THR A 286 -4.27 6.31 -12.43
N VAL A 287 -3.33 6.62 -11.52
CA VAL A 287 -3.59 6.61 -10.06
C VAL A 287 -4.76 7.52 -9.67
N GLY A 288 -4.92 8.65 -10.31
CA GLY A 288 -6.01 9.60 -10.06
C GLY A 288 -7.37 9.16 -10.57
N ALA A 289 -7.46 8.09 -11.39
CA ALA A 289 -8.70 7.68 -12.03
C ALA A 289 -9.75 7.12 -11.04
N THR A 290 -9.35 6.75 -9.84
CA THR A 290 -10.26 6.27 -8.77
C THR A 290 -10.69 7.38 -7.82
N GLY A 291 -10.01 8.53 -7.82
CA GLY A 291 -10.29 9.65 -6.93
C GLY A 291 -11.39 10.59 -7.43
N GLY A 292 -11.83 11.50 -6.55
CA GLY A 292 -12.76 12.59 -6.89
C GLY A 292 -14.23 12.17 -7.11
N VAL A 293 -14.58 10.91 -6.87
CA VAL A 293 -15.95 10.40 -6.94
C VAL A 293 -16.34 9.79 -5.60
N ALA A 294 -17.60 9.99 -5.17
CA ALA A 294 -18.11 9.40 -3.95
C ALA A 294 -18.09 7.87 -4.02
N ASN A 295 -17.58 7.23 -2.98
CA ASN A 295 -17.54 5.78 -2.86
C ASN A 295 -18.88 5.22 -2.39
N VAL A 296 -19.28 4.10 -2.96
CA VAL A 296 -20.56 3.44 -2.62
C VAL A 296 -20.41 2.44 -1.46
N PHE A 297 -19.22 2.19 -0.97
CA PHE A 297 -18.94 1.27 0.11
C PHE A 297 -19.62 1.67 1.42
N HIS A 298 -20.18 0.70 2.15
CA HIS A 298 -20.97 0.92 3.36
C HIS A 298 -20.26 0.48 4.65
N GLY A 299 -19.16 -0.26 4.52
CA GLY A 299 -18.41 -0.83 5.66
C GLY A 299 -17.56 0.19 6.40
N PRO A 300 -16.99 -0.23 7.52
CA PRO A 300 -16.04 0.58 8.27
C PRO A 300 -14.84 0.96 7.39
N SER A 301 -14.48 2.24 7.46
CA SER A 301 -13.43 2.83 6.62
C SER A 301 -12.51 3.70 7.47
N LEU A 302 -11.21 3.37 7.47
CA LEU A 302 -10.17 4.16 8.12
C LEU A 302 -9.25 4.76 7.06
N VAL A 303 -9.09 6.08 7.08
CA VAL A 303 -8.02 6.80 6.37
C VAL A 303 -6.97 7.21 7.39
N ILE A 304 -5.72 6.79 7.18
CA ILE A 304 -4.63 7.04 8.13
C ILE A 304 -3.35 7.38 7.40
N THR A 305 -2.69 8.47 7.79
CA THR A 305 -1.38 8.83 7.26
C THR A 305 -0.50 9.53 8.28
N GLY A 306 0.77 9.72 7.94
CA GLY A 306 1.70 10.47 8.77
C GLY A 306 1.47 11.98 8.69
N GLU A 307 1.71 12.69 9.79
CA GLU A 307 1.66 14.15 9.86
C GLU A 307 2.53 14.81 8.77
N ARG A 308 3.69 14.18 8.50
CA ARG A 308 4.70 14.66 7.55
C ARG A 308 4.58 14.03 6.16
N ASP A 309 3.42 13.47 5.82
CA ASP A 309 3.16 12.90 4.50
C ASP A 309 3.33 13.97 3.40
N VAL A 310 4.29 13.74 2.49
CA VAL A 310 4.59 14.68 1.41
C VAL A 310 3.55 14.59 0.29
N PRO A 311 3.23 13.41 -0.30
CA PRO A 311 2.29 13.32 -1.42
C PRO A 311 0.86 13.73 -1.11
N PHE A 312 0.37 13.51 0.10
CA PHE A 312 -1.03 13.79 0.45
C PHE A 312 -1.24 15.01 1.34
N CYS A 313 -0.20 15.46 2.03
CA CYS A 313 -0.30 16.59 2.96
C CYS A 313 0.69 17.72 2.68
N GLY A 314 1.58 17.56 1.71
CA GLY A 314 2.63 18.55 1.46
C GLY A 314 3.63 18.68 2.60
N GLY A 315 3.74 17.62 3.45
CA GLY A 315 4.62 17.57 4.61
C GLY A 315 4.04 18.16 5.91
N ASP A 316 2.74 18.54 5.92
CA ASP A 316 2.02 18.96 7.13
C ASP A 316 0.51 18.75 6.96
N CYS A 317 -0.02 17.67 7.52
CA CYS A 317 -1.44 17.33 7.43
C CYS A 317 -2.37 18.28 8.18
N TYR A 318 -1.85 19.11 9.08
CA TYR A 318 -2.63 20.12 9.81
C TYR A 318 -2.65 21.50 9.11
N ALA A 319 -1.85 21.69 8.06
CA ALA A 319 -1.87 22.89 7.22
C ALA A 319 -3.04 22.84 6.23
N THR A 320 -4.24 23.22 6.68
CA THR A 320 -5.51 22.99 5.98
C THR A 320 -5.94 24.09 5.00
N SER A 321 -5.06 25.01 4.65
CA SER A 321 -5.36 26.13 3.72
C SER A 321 -5.82 25.65 2.32
N ALA A 322 -5.27 24.52 1.84
CA ALA A 322 -5.66 23.94 0.54
C ALA A 322 -7.15 23.52 0.49
N ILE A 323 -7.77 23.24 1.62
CA ILE A 323 -9.19 22.91 1.77
C ILE A 323 -9.97 24.04 2.46
N GLN A 324 -9.44 25.28 2.48
CA GLN A 324 -10.07 26.45 3.07
C GLN A 324 -10.44 26.27 4.56
N ASN A 325 -9.63 25.49 5.29
CA ASN A 325 -9.81 25.18 6.71
C ASN A 325 -11.17 24.54 7.07
N LYS A 326 -11.73 23.73 6.15
CA LYS A 326 -13.04 23.08 6.35
C LYS A 326 -13.01 21.98 7.42
N THR A 327 -11.86 21.33 7.61
CA THR A 327 -11.68 20.24 8.58
C THR A 327 -10.40 20.47 9.41
N SER A 328 -10.25 19.72 10.51
CA SER A 328 -9.12 19.84 11.42
C SER A 328 -7.77 19.39 10.85
N ASN A 329 -7.80 18.55 9.83
CA ASN A 329 -6.62 18.08 9.09
C ASN A 329 -7.04 17.73 7.65
N LEU A 330 -6.06 17.58 6.76
CA LEU A 330 -6.31 17.36 5.33
C LEU A 330 -6.99 16.03 5.05
N ILE A 331 -6.65 14.95 5.77
CA ILE A 331 -7.23 13.64 5.47
C ILE A 331 -8.69 13.50 5.94
N ALA A 332 -9.10 14.26 6.96
CA ALA A 332 -10.49 14.31 7.40
C ALA A 332 -11.44 14.87 6.31
N ALA A 333 -10.93 15.70 5.40
CA ALA A 333 -11.70 16.15 4.25
C ALA A 333 -12.07 15.01 3.27
N SER A 334 -11.44 13.84 3.38
CA SER A 334 -11.83 12.67 2.59
C SER A 334 -13.20 12.11 2.97
N GLU A 335 -13.77 12.47 4.14
CA GLU A 335 -15.08 11.99 4.61
C GLU A 335 -16.19 12.26 3.59
N GLU A 336 -16.16 13.40 2.91
CA GLU A 336 -17.17 13.75 1.89
C GLU A 336 -17.23 12.75 0.72
N PHE A 337 -16.16 11.96 0.52
CA PHE A 337 -16.08 10.92 -0.49
C PHE A 337 -16.50 9.53 0.01
N PHE A 338 -16.92 9.41 1.27
CA PHE A 338 -17.39 8.18 1.89
C PHE A 338 -18.80 8.33 2.50
N PRO A 339 -19.81 8.78 1.71
CA PRO A 339 -21.11 9.14 2.25
C PRO A 339 -21.88 8.00 2.93
N ASN A 340 -21.48 6.76 2.65
CA ASN A 340 -22.16 5.57 3.15
C ASN A 340 -21.31 4.77 4.17
N ALA A 341 -20.04 5.10 4.35
CA ALA A 341 -19.16 4.36 5.27
C ALA A 341 -19.63 4.51 6.73
N SER A 342 -19.62 3.41 7.47
CA SER A 342 -20.05 3.43 8.87
C SER A 342 -19.26 2.41 9.70
N PRO A 343 -18.36 2.88 10.61
CA PRO A 343 -17.93 4.28 10.75
C PRO A 343 -16.94 4.71 9.66
N PHE A 344 -16.76 6.03 9.50
CA PHE A 344 -15.61 6.63 8.84
C PHE A 344 -14.70 7.27 9.88
N ASN A 345 -13.42 6.93 9.85
CA ASN A 345 -12.39 7.53 10.70
C ASN A 345 -11.24 8.08 9.84
N ALA A 346 -10.66 9.20 10.28
CA ALA A 346 -9.48 9.80 9.68
C ALA A 346 -8.46 10.14 10.78
N THR A 347 -7.28 9.52 10.73
CA THR A 347 -6.26 9.62 11.79
C THR A 347 -4.91 10.05 11.23
N VAL A 348 -4.29 11.05 11.85
CA VAL A 348 -2.94 11.52 11.53
C VAL A 348 -1.98 11.01 12.59
N ILE A 349 -0.93 10.30 12.18
CA ILE A 349 0.12 9.78 13.06
C ILE A 349 1.20 10.85 13.21
N PRO A 350 1.45 11.35 14.43
CA PRO A 350 2.42 12.40 14.67
C PRO A 350 3.82 12.03 14.21
N LYS A 351 4.52 12.98 13.59
CA LYS A 351 5.89 12.88 13.06
C LYS A 351 6.10 11.92 11.89
N ALA A 352 5.23 10.91 11.70
CA ALA A 352 5.34 9.92 10.65
C ALA A 352 5.38 10.57 9.26
N GLY A 353 6.15 10.00 8.35
CA GLY A 353 6.11 10.31 6.93
C GLY A 353 5.02 9.53 6.20
N HIS A 354 5.13 9.52 4.87
CA HIS A 354 4.21 8.78 4.01
C HIS A 354 4.31 7.25 4.22
N GLY A 355 5.52 6.72 4.42
CA GLY A 355 5.77 5.30 4.64
C GLY A 355 5.54 4.88 6.10
N LEU A 356 4.29 4.91 6.57
CA LEU A 356 3.87 4.69 7.95
C LEU A 356 4.53 3.51 8.66
N ASN A 357 4.76 2.39 7.96
CA ASN A 357 5.33 1.17 8.53
C ASN A 357 6.84 1.29 8.83
N LEU A 358 7.51 2.33 8.35
CA LEU A 358 8.97 2.40 8.29
C LEU A 358 9.56 3.42 9.28
N GLY A 359 8.71 4.12 10.05
CA GLY A 359 9.11 5.11 11.03
C GLY A 359 9.17 4.57 12.46
N TYR A 360 9.79 5.32 13.36
CA TYR A 360 9.73 5.03 14.80
C TYR A 360 8.30 5.06 15.35
N SER A 361 7.41 5.79 14.68
CA SER A 361 5.98 5.88 14.99
C SER A 361 5.14 4.71 14.45
N ALA A 362 5.74 3.70 13.81
CA ALA A 362 5.05 2.57 13.20
C ALA A 362 4.15 1.82 14.19
N ASP A 363 4.61 1.59 15.41
CA ASP A 363 3.82 0.91 16.45
C ASP A 363 2.48 1.63 16.70
N LEU A 364 2.49 2.96 16.80
CA LEU A 364 1.25 3.74 16.98
C LEU A 364 0.30 3.61 15.78
N ALA A 365 0.85 3.57 14.56
CA ALA A 365 0.06 3.34 13.36
C ALA A 365 -0.56 1.94 13.34
N PHE A 366 0.21 0.91 13.71
CA PHE A 366 -0.26 -0.47 13.78
C PHE A 366 -1.36 -0.65 14.83
N ASP A 367 -1.14 -0.13 16.04
CA ASP A 367 -2.14 -0.19 17.12
C ASP A 367 -3.45 0.52 16.69
N THR A 368 -3.35 1.71 16.10
CA THR A 368 -4.52 2.44 15.58
C THR A 368 -5.32 1.64 14.55
N ILE A 369 -4.63 0.96 13.63
CA ILE A 369 -5.28 0.13 12.60
C ILE A 369 -5.93 -1.09 13.23
N LEU A 370 -5.23 -1.80 14.11
CA LEU A 370 -5.71 -3.04 14.72
C LEU A 370 -6.88 -2.78 15.67
N GLU A 371 -6.80 -1.73 16.51
CA GLU A 371 -7.92 -1.29 17.35
C GLU A 371 -9.16 -0.94 16.53
N PHE A 372 -8.99 -0.24 15.39
CA PHE A 372 -10.10 0.08 14.49
C PHE A 372 -10.74 -1.20 13.92
N LEU A 373 -9.94 -2.15 13.46
CA LEU A 373 -10.44 -3.42 12.91
C LEU A 373 -11.12 -4.27 13.99
N GLU A 374 -10.57 -4.39 15.19
CA GLU A 374 -11.18 -5.12 16.30
C GLU A 374 -12.53 -4.54 16.73
N ALA A 375 -12.67 -3.22 16.69
CA ALA A 375 -13.89 -2.55 17.08
C ALA A 375 -15.02 -2.64 16.06
N HIS A 376 -14.71 -2.82 14.78
CA HIS A 376 -15.69 -2.60 13.72
C HIS A 376 -15.78 -3.75 12.69
N VAL A 377 -14.84 -4.66 12.69
CA VAL A 377 -14.82 -5.85 11.82
C VAL A 377 -14.87 -7.12 12.65
#